data_5f09ff266be4f466855fbc260943bc11
#
_entry.id   5f09ff266be4f466855fbc260943bc11
#
_cell.length_a   1.000
_cell.length_b   1.000
_cell.length_c   1.000
_cell.angle_alpha   90.00
_cell.angle_beta   90.00
_cell.angle_gamma   90.00
#
_symmetry.space_group_name_H-M   'P 1'
#
loop_
_entity.id
_entity.type
_entity.pdbx_description
1 polymer ?
#
loop_
_entity_poly.entity_id
_entity_poly.type
_entity_poly.pdbx_seq_one_letter_code
_entity_poly.pdbx_strand_id
1 'polypeptide(L)'
;MTPYASRTGTRRNLDALRAAGWRLLVSARGVLRHEDFPYALDNGAWTAHQRGEPFDVAAFERAVSWGADRADWLVLPDIVAGGLSSLKMSMSWAARLQGLCPLLLAVQDGMKPADVRSDIGPGIGIAVGGSTEWKEATCRQWGMLAAEKGAYLHVLRVNTARRIAICADAGAHSFDGTSASRFAKTIRPLDNARRQLSIFGGCNE
;
A
#
# COMPACT_ATOMS: atom_id res chain seq x y z
N MET A 1 6.69 8.61 -7.48
CA MET A 1 5.96 7.77 -6.50
C MET A 1 4.85 8.58 -5.81
N THR A 2 3.64 8.01 -5.72
CA THR A 2 2.49 8.61 -5.02
C THR A 2 2.54 8.27 -3.53
N PRO A 3 2.53 9.26 -2.61
CA PRO A 3 2.56 9.01 -1.18
C PRO A 3 1.13 8.89 -0.63
N TYR A 4 0.90 7.90 0.23
CA TYR A 4 -0.33 7.73 0.98
C TYR A 4 -0.06 7.89 2.48
N ALA A 5 -0.99 8.53 3.18
CA ALA A 5 -0.97 8.65 4.63
C ALA A 5 -2.21 7.98 5.20
N SER A 6 -2.08 7.28 6.31
CA SER A 6 -3.25 6.83 7.05
C SER A 6 -4.11 8.03 7.41
N ARG A 7 -5.43 7.85 7.39
CA ARG A 7 -6.35 8.93 7.75
C ARG A 7 -6.03 9.48 9.15
N THR A 8 -5.99 10.78 9.25
CA THR A 8 -5.82 11.50 10.53
C THR A 8 -7.08 12.29 10.87
N GLY A 9 -7.37 12.48 12.16
CA GLY A 9 -8.50 13.28 12.62
C GLY A 9 -8.19 14.77 12.82
N THR A 10 -6.93 15.18 12.71
CA THR A 10 -6.54 16.57 12.97
C THR A 10 -6.52 17.40 11.70
N ARG A 11 -7.25 18.54 11.69
CA ARG A 11 -7.30 19.47 10.57
C ARG A 11 -5.90 19.92 10.13
N ARG A 12 -5.03 20.23 11.10
CA ARG A 12 -3.64 20.64 10.82
C ARG A 12 -2.90 19.61 9.96
N ASN A 13 -3.04 18.32 10.27
CA ASN A 13 -2.37 17.27 9.49
C ASN A 13 -3.01 17.09 8.12
N LEU A 14 -4.35 17.17 8.03
CA LEU A 14 -5.05 17.10 6.75
C LEU A 14 -4.63 18.24 5.82
N ASP A 15 -4.57 19.48 6.33
CA ASP A 15 -4.14 20.64 5.54
C ASP A 15 -2.68 20.48 5.07
N ALA A 16 -1.79 19.98 5.93
CA ALA A 16 -0.40 19.73 5.56
C ALA A 16 -0.26 18.61 4.51
N LEU A 17 -1.02 17.53 4.61
CA LEU A 17 -1.07 16.46 3.62
C LEU A 17 -1.57 16.96 2.27
N ARG A 18 -2.65 17.77 2.29
CA ARG A 18 -3.23 18.37 1.07
C ARG A 18 -2.24 19.29 0.39
N ALA A 19 -1.57 20.16 1.13
CA ALA A 19 -0.55 21.08 0.61
C ALA A 19 0.65 20.35 -0.01
N ALA A 20 0.99 19.16 0.51
CA ALA A 20 2.08 18.34 0.00
C ALA A 20 1.65 17.37 -1.14
N GLY A 21 0.35 17.33 -1.50
CA GLY A 21 -0.16 16.45 -2.56
C GLY A 21 -0.19 14.97 -2.18
N TRP A 22 -0.32 14.66 -0.88
CA TRP A 22 -0.50 13.30 -0.40
C TRP A 22 -1.94 12.82 -0.62
N ARG A 23 -2.12 11.50 -0.71
CA ARG A 23 -3.41 10.82 -0.75
C ARG A 23 -3.67 10.11 0.58
N LEU A 24 -4.89 9.65 0.80
CA LEU A 24 -5.22 8.91 2.02
C LEU A 24 -5.25 7.40 1.77
N LEU A 25 -4.76 6.65 2.76
CA LEU A 25 -4.98 5.23 2.90
C LEU A 25 -6.08 5.04 3.96
N VAL A 26 -7.28 4.67 3.52
CA VAL A 26 -8.45 4.46 4.37
C VAL A 26 -8.53 3.00 4.73
N SER A 27 -8.43 2.67 6.02
CA SER A 27 -8.49 1.29 6.47
C SER A 27 -9.92 0.83 6.73
N ALA A 28 -10.24 -0.39 6.32
CA ALA A 28 -11.53 -1.03 6.57
C ALA A 28 -11.91 -1.10 8.05
N ARG A 29 -10.94 -1.19 8.94
CA ARG A 29 -11.13 -1.16 10.39
C ARG A 29 -11.01 0.25 11.00
N GLY A 30 -10.93 1.26 10.17
CA GLY A 30 -10.89 2.67 10.56
C GLY A 30 -12.22 3.37 10.35
N VAL A 31 -12.16 4.70 10.42
CA VAL A 31 -13.29 5.57 10.05
C VAL A 31 -13.30 5.72 8.52
N LEU A 32 -14.37 5.31 7.86
CA LEU A 32 -14.55 5.39 6.42
C LEU A 32 -14.87 6.83 6.00
N ARG A 33 -13.82 7.63 5.83
CA ARG A 33 -13.87 9.01 5.37
C ARG A 33 -12.64 9.31 4.53
N HIS A 34 -12.81 10.00 3.42
CA HIS A 34 -11.69 10.42 2.55
C HIS A 34 -11.36 11.91 2.63
N GLU A 35 -12.13 12.72 3.35
CA GLU A 35 -11.87 14.16 3.58
C GLU A 35 -11.58 14.93 2.27
N ASP A 36 -12.27 14.56 1.18
CA ASP A 36 -12.08 15.08 -0.19
C ASP A 36 -10.68 14.87 -0.79
N PHE A 37 -9.92 13.90 -0.27
CA PHE A 37 -8.69 13.43 -0.88
C PHE A 37 -8.96 12.28 -1.86
N PRO A 38 -8.14 12.13 -2.92
CA PRO A 38 -7.96 10.84 -3.56
C PRO A 38 -7.48 9.82 -2.53
N TYR A 39 -7.96 8.59 -2.62
CA TYR A 39 -7.69 7.59 -1.59
C TYR A 39 -7.57 6.18 -2.14
N ALA A 40 -6.92 5.34 -1.35
CA ALA A 40 -6.89 3.90 -1.53
C ALA A 40 -7.47 3.19 -0.31
N LEU A 41 -7.86 1.94 -0.46
CA LEU A 41 -8.45 1.13 0.60
C LEU A 41 -7.47 0.07 1.12
N ASP A 42 -7.20 0.13 2.41
CA ASP A 42 -6.50 -0.93 3.16
C ASP A 42 -7.53 -1.91 3.75
N ASN A 43 -7.22 -3.19 3.68
CA ASN A 43 -8.12 -4.27 4.10
C ASN A 43 -8.34 -4.38 5.62
N GLY A 44 -7.52 -3.71 6.44
CA GLY A 44 -7.61 -3.71 7.90
C GLY A 44 -6.99 -4.93 8.60
N ALA A 45 -6.36 -5.85 7.86
CA ALA A 45 -5.76 -7.06 8.42
C ALA A 45 -4.67 -6.75 9.47
N TRP A 46 -3.83 -5.74 9.22
CA TRP A 46 -2.81 -5.33 10.18
C TRP A 46 -3.40 -4.89 11.53
N THR A 47 -4.49 -4.14 11.51
CA THR A 47 -5.17 -3.70 12.75
C THR A 47 -5.77 -4.87 13.51
N ALA A 48 -6.37 -5.84 12.82
CA ALA A 48 -6.88 -7.06 13.42
C ALA A 48 -5.74 -7.87 14.06
N HIS A 49 -4.66 -8.09 13.32
CA HIS A 49 -3.48 -8.81 13.81
C HIS A 49 -2.88 -8.18 15.08
N GLN A 50 -2.71 -6.86 15.11
CA GLN A 50 -2.18 -6.14 16.29
C GLN A 50 -3.06 -6.31 17.54
N ARG A 51 -4.34 -6.60 17.38
CA ARG A 51 -5.30 -6.84 18.47
C ARG A 51 -5.47 -8.31 18.81
N GLY A 52 -4.79 -9.21 18.10
CA GLY A 52 -5.00 -10.65 18.26
C GLY A 52 -6.39 -11.11 17.79
N GLU A 53 -7.03 -10.37 16.89
CA GLU A 53 -8.37 -10.64 16.38
C GLU A 53 -8.28 -11.28 14.98
N PRO A 54 -9.25 -12.09 14.58
CA PRO A 54 -9.34 -12.60 13.22
C PRO A 54 -9.60 -11.46 12.23
N PHE A 55 -9.38 -11.74 10.93
CA PHE A 55 -9.75 -10.80 9.85
C PHE A 55 -11.23 -10.47 9.90
N ASP A 56 -11.56 -9.19 9.92
CA ASP A 56 -12.93 -8.68 10.03
C ASP A 56 -13.56 -8.55 8.63
N VAL A 57 -14.16 -9.64 8.18
CA VAL A 57 -14.84 -9.73 6.89
C VAL A 57 -15.93 -8.66 6.76
N ALA A 58 -16.75 -8.48 7.81
CA ALA A 58 -17.85 -7.53 7.76
C ALA A 58 -17.36 -6.07 7.64
N ALA A 59 -16.29 -5.70 8.35
CA ALA A 59 -15.67 -4.38 8.20
C ALA A 59 -15.11 -4.19 6.79
N PHE A 60 -14.46 -5.21 6.23
CA PHE A 60 -13.93 -5.18 4.88
C PHE A 60 -15.04 -5.00 3.83
N GLU A 61 -16.11 -5.79 3.89
CA GLU A 61 -17.24 -5.68 2.96
C GLU A 61 -17.94 -4.32 3.06
N ARG A 62 -18.05 -3.74 4.26
CA ARG A 62 -18.55 -2.37 4.43
C ARG A 62 -17.63 -1.34 3.75
N ALA A 63 -16.32 -1.49 3.86
CA ALA A 63 -15.37 -0.59 3.20
C ALA A 63 -15.42 -0.71 1.68
N VAL A 64 -15.54 -1.92 1.14
CA VAL A 64 -15.75 -2.16 -0.30
C VAL A 64 -17.01 -1.46 -0.78
N SER A 65 -18.14 -1.68 -0.10
CA SER A 65 -19.44 -1.06 -0.45
C SER A 65 -19.44 0.45 -0.28
N TRP A 66 -18.61 0.98 0.63
CA TRP A 66 -18.51 2.42 0.87
C TRP A 66 -17.82 3.17 -0.26
N GLY A 67 -16.84 2.56 -0.93
CA GLY A 67 -16.12 3.33 -1.93
C GLY A 67 -14.98 2.62 -2.67
N ALA A 68 -15.07 1.31 -2.89
CA ALA A 68 -14.05 0.64 -3.70
C ALA A 68 -14.06 1.11 -5.17
N ASP A 69 -15.23 1.47 -5.70
CA ASP A 69 -15.45 1.95 -7.07
C ASP A 69 -14.75 3.29 -7.40
N ARG A 70 -14.36 4.04 -6.36
CA ARG A 70 -13.67 5.33 -6.47
C ARG A 70 -12.28 5.33 -5.88
N ALA A 71 -11.84 4.20 -5.33
CA ALA A 71 -10.51 4.08 -4.76
C ALA A 71 -9.44 3.96 -5.86
N ASP A 72 -8.26 4.51 -5.61
CA ASP A 72 -7.11 4.34 -6.50
C ASP A 72 -6.75 2.85 -6.65
N TRP A 73 -6.88 2.10 -5.56
CA TRP A 73 -6.70 0.65 -5.46
C TRP A 73 -7.20 0.13 -4.11
N LEU A 74 -7.36 -1.20 -4.03
CA LEU A 74 -7.80 -1.92 -2.83
C LEU A 74 -6.83 -3.06 -2.53
N VAL A 75 -6.34 -3.16 -1.28
CA VAL A 75 -5.59 -4.35 -0.83
C VAL A 75 -6.54 -5.51 -0.60
N LEU A 76 -6.27 -6.64 -1.26
CA LEU A 76 -7.01 -7.88 -1.05
C LEU A 76 -6.89 -8.36 0.42
N PRO A 77 -7.93 -9.01 0.97
CA PRO A 77 -7.84 -9.65 2.28
C PRO A 77 -6.62 -10.54 2.41
N ASP A 78 -5.89 -10.41 3.51
CA ASP A 78 -4.68 -11.18 3.77
C ASP A 78 -4.61 -11.67 5.22
N ILE A 79 -3.74 -12.63 5.46
CA ILE A 79 -3.38 -13.12 6.80
C ILE A 79 -1.98 -12.61 7.10
N VAL A 80 -1.85 -11.67 8.03
CA VAL A 80 -0.55 -11.12 8.42
C VAL A 80 0.38 -12.23 8.92
N ALA A 81 1.60 -12.28 8.38
CA ALA A 81 2.57 -13.35 8.59
C ALA A 81 2.10 -14.75 8.14
N GLY A 82 1.06 -14.83 7.30
CA GLY A 82 0.46 -16.09 6.83
C GLY A 82 1.15 -16.75 5.64
N GLY A 83 2.12 -16.08 5.02
CA GLY A 83 2.84 -16.62 3.85
C GLY A 83 1.89 -17.11 2.76
N LEU A 84 2.05 -18.35 2.29
CA LEU A 84 1.21 -18.94 1.23
C LEU A 84 -0.26 -19.12 1.63
N SER A 85 -0.57 -19.23 2.91
CA SER A 85 -1.97 -19.26 3.37
C SER A 85 -2.65 -17.91 3.14
N SER A 86 -1.89 -16.82 3.27
CA SER A 86 -2.36 -15.48 2.93
C SER A 86 -2.67 -15.35 1.44
N LEU A 87 -1.78 -15.84 0.56
CA LEU A 87 -2.01 -15.86 -0.88
C LEU A 87 -3.33 -16.58 -1.22
N LYS A 88 -3.56 -17.76 -0.67
CA LYS A 88 -4.80 -18.53 -0.90
C LYS A 88 -6.05 -17.74 -0.49
N MET A 89 -6.00 -17.06 0.67
CA MET A 89 -7.10 -16.20 1.11
C MET A 89 -7.31 -15.04 0.14
N SER A 90 -6.26 -14.31 -0.22
CA SER A 90 -6.34 -13.16 -1.13
C SER A 90 -6.97 -13.56 -2.46
N MET A 91 -6.53 -14.64 -3.06
CA MET A 91 -7.04 -15.10 -4.36
C MET A 91 -8.50 -15.56 -4.31
N SER A 92 -8.98 -16.05 -3.18
CA SER A 92 -10.40 -16.39 -3.02
C SER A 92 -11.33 -15.16 -3.08
N TRP A 93 -10.80 -13.96 -2.82
CA TRP A 93 -11.53 -12.71 -2.91
C TRP A 93 -11.37 -12.01 -4.27
N ALA A 94 -10.26 -12.23 -4.97
CA ALA A 94 -9.92 -11.51 -6.19
C ALA A 94 -11.03 -11.55 -7.24
N ALA A 95 -11.61 -12.73 -7.50
CA ALA A 95 -12.69 -12.89 -8.49
C ALA A 95 -13.95 -12.07 -8.14
N ARG A 96 -14.27 -11.92 -6.85
CA ARG A 96 -15.44 -11.16 -6.36
C ARG A 96 -15.25 -9.64 -6.47
N LEU A 97 -14.01 -9.17 -6.45
CA LEU A 97 -13.65 -7.76 -6.39
C LEU A 97 -13.14 -7.23 -7.73
N GLN A 98 -12.89 -8.12 -8.69
CA GLN A 98 -12.43 -7.76 -10.02
C GLN A 98 -13.40 -6.79 -10.70
N GLY A 99 -12.85 -5.72 -11.30
CA GLY A 99 -13.63 -4.71 -12.01
C GLY A 99 -14.14 -3.55 -11.14
N LEU A 100 -14.02 -3.62 -9.81
CA LEU A 100 -14.37 -2.49 -8.94
C LEU A 100 -13.29 -1.38 -8.99
N CYS A 101 -12.05 -1.75 -8.78
CA CYS A 101 -10.85 -0.91 -8.89
C CYS A 101 -9.62 -1.81 -9.07
N PRO A 102 -8.42 -1.26 -9.32
CA PRO A 102 -7.18 -2.02 -9.27
C PRO A 102 -7.01 -2.72 -7.91
N LEU A 103 -6.66 -4.00 -7.92
CA LEU A 103 -6.47 -4.81 -6.72
C LEU A 103 -4.98 -4.95 -6.40
N LEU A 104 -4.61 -5.01 -5.13
CA LEU A 104 -3.24 -5.28 -4.71
C LEU A 104 -3.17 -6.53 -3.84
N LEU A 105 -2.31 -7.46 -4.24
CA LEU A 105 -1.97 -8.65 -3.46
C LEU A 105 -0.89 -8.30 -2.44
N ALA A 106 -1.15 -8.49 -1.16
CA ALA A 106 -0.16 -8.31 -0.11
C ALA A 106 0.85 -9.47 -0.12
N VAL A 107 2.12 -9.14 -0.41
CA VAL A 107 3.24 -10.09 -0.31
C VAL A 107 4.00 -9.85 0.99
N GLN A 108 4.51 -10.93 1.61
CA GLN A 108 5.05 -10.87 2.96
C GLN A 108 6.08 -11.97 3.21
N ASP A 109 6.68 -11.97 4.41
CA ASP A 109 7.73 -12.90 4.79
C ASP A 109 7.39 -14.35 4.38
N GLY A 110 8.38 -15.03 3.84
CA GLY A 110 8.26 -16.41 3.33
C GLY A 110 7.75 -16.54 1.90
N MET A 111 7.19 -15.48 1.30
CA MET A 111 6.79 -15.49 -0.12
C MET A 111 7.97 -15.16 -1.04
N LYS A 112 7.93 -15.71 -2.25
CA LYS A 112 8.87 -15.45 -3.35
C LYS A 112 8.11 -14.96 -4.59
N PRO A 113 8.74 -14.19 -5.49
CA PRO A 113 8.12 -13.77 -6.74
C PRO A 113 7.51 -14.91 -7.56
N ALA A 114 8.12 -16.10 -7.53
CA ALA A 114 7.61 -17.28 -8.23
C ALA A 114 6.25 -17.75 -7.72
N ASP A 115 5.95 -17.57 -6.43
CA ASP A 115 4.72 -18.04 -5.80
C ASP A 115 3.47 -17.30 -6.29
N VAL A 116 3.64 -16.06 -6.76
CA VAL A 116 2.54 -15.16 -7.15
C VAL A 116 2.58 -14.77 -8.63
N ARG A 117 3.56 -15.24 -9.38
CA ARG A 117 3.83 -14.83 -10.77
C ARG A 117 2.62 -15.00 -11.70
N SER A 118 1.84 -16.05 -11.51
CA SER A 118 0.63 -16.32 -12.31
C SER A 118 -0.53 -15.40 -11.98
N ASP A 119 -0.55 -14.83 -10.79
CA ASP A 119 -1.67 -14.04 -10.27
C ASP A 119 -1.48 -12.53 -10.50
N ILE A 120 -0.22 -12.09 -10.75
CA ILE A 120 0.14 -10.69 -10.91
C ILE A 120 0.04 -10.25 -12.37
N GLY A 121 -0.52 -9.06 -12.57
CA GLY A 121 -0.68 -8.41 -13.88
C GLY A 121 -1.33 -7.03 -13.76
N PRO A 122 -1.80 -6.43 -14.87
CA PRO A 122 -2.39 -5.09 -14.86
C PRO A 122 -3.61 -4.94 -13.93
N GLY A 123 -4.37 -6.02 -13.69
CA GLY A 123 -5.56 -6.01 -12.81
C GLY A 123 -5.26 -6.32 -11.35
N ILE A 124 -4.14 -6.99 -11.06
CA ILE A 124 -3.71 -7.34 -9.71
C ILE A 124 -2.25 -6.95 -9.56
N GLY A 125 -2.00 -5.86 -8.84
CA GLY A 125 -0.68 -5.38 -8.48
C GLY A 125 -0.13 -6.02 -7.19
N ILE A 126 1.01 -5.53 -6.75
CA ILE A 126 1.73 -6.02 -5.56
C ILE A 126 1.72 -4.94 -4.48
N ALA A 127 1.37 -5.32 -3.24
CA ALA A 127 1.60 -4.54 -2.04
C ALA A 127 2.68 -5.22 -1.17
N VAL A 128 3.88 -4.66 -1.11
CA VAL A 128 4.99 -5.24 -0.35
C VAL A 128 4.80 -4.96 1.14
N GLY A 129 4.35 -5.96 1.87
CA GLY A 129 4.14 -5.97 3.32
C GLY A 129 5.31 -6.59 4.08
N GLY A 130 5.00 -7.44 5.06
CA GLY A 130 5.97 -8.21 5.83
C GLY A 130 6.80 -7.39 6.85
N SER A 131 7.83 -8.01 7.41
CA SER A 131 8.77 -7.37 8.32
C SER A 131 9.60 -6.30 7.60
N THR A 132 10.19 -5.39 8.38
CA THR A 132 11.00 -4.31 7.79
C THR A 132 12.22 -4.85 7.07
N GLU A 133 12.92 -5.79 7.70
CA GLU A 133 14.14 -6.42 7.21
C GLU A 133 13.87 -7.17 5.91
N TRP A 134 12.79 -7.94 5.89
CA TRP A 134 12.39 -8.70 4.71
C TRP A 134 12.03 -7.76 3.53
N LYS A 135 11.25 -6.70 3.79
CA LYS A 135 10.93 -5.72 2.76
C LYS A 135 12.16 -5.06 2.15
N GLU A 136 13.08 -4.58 3.00
CA GLU A 136 14.31 -3.92 2.54
C GLU A 136 15.17 -4.88 1.70
N ALA A 137 15.22 -6.16 2.06
CA ALA A 137 15.99 -7.18 1.34
C ALA A 137 15.34 -7.62 0.02
N THR A 138 14.01 -7.60 -0.08
CA THR A 138 13.30 -8.22 -1.21
C THR A 138 12.58 -7.23 -2.13
N CYS A 139 12.46 -5.94 -1.75
CA CYS A 139 11.69 -4.94 -2.47
C CYS A 139 12.04 -4.88 -3.97
N ARG A 140 13.34 -4.94 -4.31
CA ARG A 140 13.80 -4.93 -5.70
C ARG A 140 13.31 -6.13 -6.51
N GLN A 141 13.24 -7.32 -5.91
CA GLN A 141 12.74 -8.53 -6.59
C GLN A 141 11.26 -8.39 -6.93
N TRP A 142 10.48 -7.80 -6.02
CA TRP A 142 9.07 -7.50 -6.25
C TRP A 142 8.88 -6.42 -7.32
N GLY A 143 9.77 -5.42 -7.36
CA GLY A 143 9.79 -4.41 -8.40
C GLY A 143 10.06 -5.00 -9.79
N MET A 144 11.03 -5.91 -9.89
CA MET A 144 11.32 -6.62 -11.14
C MET A 144 10.12 -7.43 -11.64
N LEU A 145 9.45 -8.16 -10.73
CA LEU A 145 8.24 -8.90 -11.10
C LEU A 145 7.11 -7.94 -11.55
N ALA A 146 6.89 -6.86 -10.81
CA ALA A 146 5.86 -5.88 -11.17
C ALA A 146 6.11 -5.27 -12.54
N ALA A 147 7.36 -4.85 -12.82
CA ALA A 147 7.74 -4.31 -14.14
C ALA A 147 7.55 -5.34 -15.26
N GLU A 148 7.99 -6.58 -15.07
CA GLU A 148 7.82 -7.68 -16.05
C GLU A 148 6.34 -7.93 -16.37
N LYS A 149 5.47 -7.84 -15.37
CA LYS A 149 4.04 -8.12 -15.49
C LYS A 149 3.19 -6.89 -15.84
N GLY A 150 3.77 -5.72 -15.98
CA GLY A 150 3.03 -4.45 -16.15
C GLY A 150 2.10 -4.18 -14.97
N ALA A 151 2.48 -4.59 -13.76
CA ALA A 151 1.66 -4.54 -12.57
C ALA A 151 2.01 -3.33 -11.69
N TYR A 152 1.02 -2.83 -10.95
CA TYR A 152 1.23 -1.77 -9.98
C TYR A 152 2.02 -2.28 -8.77
N LEU A 153 2.99 -1.50 -8.31
CA LEU A 153 3.79 -1.79 -7.12
C LEU A 153 3.56 -0.75 -6.04
N HIS A 154 3.09 -1.18 -4.89
CA HIS A 154 2.95 -0.38 -3.67
C HIS A 154 3.82 -0.96 -2.57
N VAL A 155 4.44 -0.12 -1.73
CA VAL A 155 5.21 -0.56 -0.58
C VAL A 155 4.59 -0.05 0.70
N LEU A 156 4.21 -0.99 1.58
CA LEU A 156 3.50 -0.71 2.83
C LEU A 156 4.44 -0.23 3.94
N ARG A 157 3.99 0.72 4.77
CA ARG A 157 4.61 1.16 6.03
C ARG A 157 6.03 1.73 5.84
N VAL A 158 6.19 2.67 4.92
CA VAL A 158 7.42 3.38 4.62
C VAL A 158 7.47 4.70 5.40
N ASN A 159 8.29 4.78 6.43
CA ASN A 159 8.31 5.88 7.39
C ASN A 159 9.63 6.66 7.44
N THR A 160 10.60 6.38 6.57
CA THR A 160 11.93 7.02 6.55
C THR A 160 12.38 7.35 5.13
N ALA A 161 13.23 8.39 4.99
CA ALA A 161 13.84 8.77 3.72
C ALA A 161 14.62 7.61 3.07
N ARG A 162 15.38 6.84 3.86
CA ARG A 162 16.11 5.65 3.38
C ARG A 162 15.17 4.63 2.73
N ARG A 163 14.02 4.35 3.34
CA ARG A 163 13.05 3.39 2.78
C ARG A 163 12.35 3.95 1.53
N ILE A 164 12.14 5.27 1.46
CA ILE A 164 11.64 5.90 0.24
C ILE A 164 12.63 5.70 -0.91
N ALA A 165 13.95 5.80 -0.65
CA ALA A 165 14.97 5.51 -1.66
C ALA A 165 14.91 4.05 -2.13
N ILE A 166 14.80 3.08 -1.21
CA ILE A 166 14.64 1.65 -1.55
C ILE A 166 13.39 1.43 -2.43
N CYS A 167 12.27 2.10 -2.12
CA CYS A 167 11.06 2.02 -2.93
C CYS A 167 11.28 2.57 -4.35
N ALA A 168 12.01 3.68 -4.48
CA ALA A 168 12.32 4.26 -5.78
C ALA A 168 13.23 3.36 -6.60
N ASP A 169 14.28 2.80 -5.99
CA ASP A 169 15.19 1.85 -6.65
C ASP A 169 14.48 0.56 -7.10
N ALA A 170 13.42 0.19 -6.40
CA ALA A 170 12.55 -0.93 -6.77
C ALA A 170 11.52 -0.56 -7.85
N GLY A 171 11.43 0.68 -8.30
CA GLY A 171 10.43 1.12 -9.27
C GLY A 171 9.01 1.20 -8.69
N ALA A 172 8.85 1.43 -7.38
CA ALA A 172 7.53 1.51 -6.76
C ALA A 172 6.72 2.69 -7.30
N HIS A 173 5.45 2.43 -7.62
CA HIS A 173 4.50 3.45 -8.05
C HIS A 173 4.03 4.31 -6.86
N SER A 174 3.93 3.69 -5.68
CA SER A 174 3.46 4.35 -4.46
C SER A 174 3.97 3.70 -3.19
N PHE A 175 3.82 4.42 -2.09
CA PHE A 175 4.09 3.93 -0.75
C PHE A 175 3.13 4.55 0.26
N ASP A 176 2.96 3.94 1.43
CA ASP A 176 2.27 4.54 2.57
C ASP A 176 3.17 4.68 3.80
N GLY A 177 2.76 5.57 4.69
CA GLY A 177 3.45 5.74 5.97
C GLY A 177 2.59 6.40 7.04
N THR A 178 2.66 5.87 8.26
CA THR A 178 1.91 6.39 9.42
C THR A 178 2.55 7.63 10.06
N SER A 179 3.85 7.86 9.83
CA SER A 179 4.56 9.03 10.39
C SER A 179 3.95 10.35 9.92
N ALA A 180 3.58 10.44 8.64
CA ALA A 180 2.93 11.62 8.06
C ALA A 180 1.56 11.89 8.70
N SER A 181 0.83 10.84 9.09
CA SER A 181 -0.48 10.96 9.72
C SER A 181 -0.42 11.44 11.18
N ARG A 182 0.66 11.08 11.88
CA ARG A 182 0.83 11.39 13.30
C ARG A 182 1.39 12.79 13.54
N PHE A 183 2.31 13.23 12.68
CA PHE A 183 3.06 14.47 12.89
C PHE A 183 3.23 15.24 11.59
N ALA A 184 2.55 16.37 11.45
CA ALA A 184 2.67 17.24 10.26
C ALA A 184 4.12 17.63 9.94
N LYS A 185 4.99 17.74 10.95
CA LYS A 185 6.42 18.04 10.77
C LYS A 185 7.21 16.97 10.00
N THR A 186 6.72 15.73 9.95
CA THR A 186 7.39 14.63 9.24
C THR A 186 7.06 14.62 7.74
N ILE A 187 6.00 15.31 7.32
CA ILE A 187 5.58 15.35 5.91
C ILE A 187 6.67 15.97 5.05
N ARG A 188 7.21 17.13 5.43
CA ARG A 188 8.22 17.84 4.64
C ARG A 188 9.50 17.04 4.41
N PRO A 189 10.14 16.41 5.41
CA PRO A 189 11.30 15.55 5.19
C PRO A 189 11.04 14.36 4.26
N LEU A 190 9.89 13.70 4.42
CA LEU A 190 9.50 12.55 3.58
C LEU A 190 9.19 12.99 2.15
N ASP A 191 8.51 14.13 1.98
CA ASP A 191 8.22 14.69 0.66
C ASP A 191 9.49 15.16 -0.07
N ASN A 192 10.44 15.77 0.64
CA ASN A 192 11.74 16.12 0.07
C ASN A 192 12.49 14.87 -0.40
N ALA A 193 12.55 13.81 0.41
CA ALA A 193 13.20 12.55 0.01
C ALA A 193 12.59 11.98 -1.26
N ARG A 194 11.25 11.98 -1.35
CA ARG A 194 10.50 11.52 -2.54
C ARG A 194 10.82 12.33 -3.79
N ARG A 195 10.94 13.67 -3.68
CA ARG A 195 11.17 14.58 -4.81
C ARG A 195 12.62 14.56 -5.28
N GLN A 196 13.58 14.44 -4.37
CA GLN A 196 15.01 14.37 -4.73
C GLN A 196 15.32 13.18 -5.64
N LEU A 197 14.67 12.04 -5.44
CA LEU A 197 14.87 10.85 -6.27
C LEU A 197 14.37 11.04 -7.71
N SER A 198 13.34 11.88 -7.93
CA SER A 198 12.85 12.17 -9.29
C SER A 198 13.80 13.05 -10.11
N ILE A 199 14.72 13.77 -9.48
CA ILE A 199 15.69 14.63 -10.16
C ILE A 199 16.89 13.80 -10.66
N PHE A 200 17.24 12.72 -9.99
CA PHE A 200 18.35 11.83 -10.37
C PHE A 200 17.94 10.64 -11.25
N GLY A 201 16.66 10.35 -11.36
CA GLY A 201 16.12 9.27 -12.19
C GLY A 201 15.86 9.64 -13.66
N GLY A 202 16.18 10.87 -14.07
CA GLY A 202 15.93 11.38 -15.41
C GLY A 202 17.12 11.31 -16.39
N CYS A 203 18.20 10.62 -16.05
CA CYS A 203 19.37 10.46 -16.91
C CYS A 203 19.66 9.00 -17.18
N ASN A 204 18.83 8.33 -17.95
CA ASN A 204 19.20 7.13 -18.71
C ASN A 204 18.29 7.10 -19.95
N GLU A 205 18.69 7.85 -20.96
CA GLU A 205 18.45 7.52 -22.37
C GLU A 205 19.63 6.74 -22.92
#